data_a783441ae9eeecc9127090603ed34c81
#
_entry.id   a783441ae9eeecc9127090603ed34c81
#
_cell.length_a   1.000
_cell.length_b   1.000
_cell.length_c   1.000
_cell.angle_alpha   90.00
_cell.angle_beta   90.00
_cell.angle_gamma   90.00
#
_symmetry.space_group_name_H-M   'P 1'
#
loop_
_entity.id
_entity.type
_entity.pdbx_description
1 polymer ?
#
loop_
_entity_poly.entity_id
_entity_poly.type
_entity_poly.pdbx_seq_one_letter_code
_entity_poly.pdbx_strand_id
1 'polypeptide(L)'
;MAADSPALSEAQLVIFDVSAPAWMDGTAMFYRLAYQNAAVPLPYAESEWVMSPAALLTQRLRSSAAVNGDGGARLVGVHTPAVYRLHSELLEFEQIFDAPDRSHGVLRLRATLEGEGVWAQRTFVIERLAPTPNAAGGVTALTECSNELARLLEGWVSANHSRLPPSVKRN
;
A
#
# COMPACT_ATOMS: atom_id res chain seq x y z
N MET A 1 -10.33 -22.72 31.81
CA MET A 1 -11.26 -22.15 30.84
C MET A 1 -10.56 -20.96 30.18
N ALA A 2 -10.01 -21.17 29.00
CA ALA A 2 -9.40 -20.11 28.22
C ALA A 2 -10.54 -19.26 27.65
N ALA A 3 -10.55 -17.97 27.95
CA ALA A 3 -11.45 -17.03 27.31
C ALA A 3 -11.07 -16.95 25.83
N ASP A 4 -11.96 -17.41 24.97
CA ASP A 4 -11.88 -17.21 23.53
C ASP A 4 -11.82 -15.70 23.28
N SER A 5 -10.62 -15.21 22.94
CA SER A 5 -10.50 -13.91 22.30
C SER A 5 -11.23 -14.02 20.97
N PRO A 6 -12.16 -13.13 20.63
CA PRO A 6 -12.82 -13.18 19.33
C PRO A 6 -11.73 -13.06 18.27
N ALA A 7 -11.61 -14.11 17.49
CA ALA A 7 -10.63 -14.18 16.42
C ALA A 7 -10.86 -13.01 15.45
N LEU A 8 -9.81 -12.51 14.85
CA LEU A 8 -9.78 -11.51 13.75
C LEU A 8 -10.74 -11.85 12.58
N SER A 9 -11.34 -13.04 12.59
CA SER A 9 -12.27 -13.53 11.58
C SER A 9 -13.58 -12.75 11.46
N GLU A 10 -13.91 -11.86 12.38
CA GLU A 10 -15.14 -11.06 12.35
C GLU A 10 -14.91 -9.56 12.10
N ALA A 11 -13.66 -9.10 12.04
CA ALA A 11 -13.39 -7.71 11.77
C ALA A 11 -13.72 -7.37 10.31
N GLN A 12 -14.62 -6.42 10.12
CA GLN A 12 -14.97 -5.91 8.81
C GLN A 12 -14.05 -4.74 8.45
N LEU A 13 -13.32 -4.88 7.35
CA LEU A 13 -12.41 -3.85 6.83
C LEU A 13 -12.88 -3.41 5.44
N VAL A 14 -13.07 -2.12 5.26
CA VAL A 14 -13.20 -1.51 3.93
C VAL A 14 -11.87 -0.92 3.52
N ILE A 15 -11.36 -1.35 2.39
CA ILE A 15 -10.19 -0.75 1.74
C ILE A 15 -10.69 0.19 0.65
N PHE A 16 -10.52 1.49 0.87
CA PHE A 16 -10.83 2.51 -0.12
C PHE A 16 -9.80 2.51 -1.24
N ASP A 17 -10.16 3.07 -2.38
CA ASP A 17 -9.23 3.24 -3.49
C ASP A 17 -8.03 4.08 -3.03
N VAL A 18 -6.85 3.65 -3.39
CA VAL A 18 -5.62 4.41 -3.13
C VAL A 18 -5.70 5.70 -3.93
N SER A 19 -5.56 6.83 -3.25
CA SER A 19 -5.47 8.13 -3.91
C SER A 19 -4.02 8.44 -4.31
N ALA A 20 -3.84 9.29 -5.31
CA ALA A 20 -2.53 9.76 -5.75
C ALA A 20 -2.60 11.23 -6.17
N PRO A 21 -1.47 11.96 -6.14
CA PRO A 21 -1.41 13.29 -6.73
C PRO A 21 -1.77 13.27 -8.22
N ALA A 22 -2.34 14.37 -8.72
CA ALA A 22 -2.82 14.46 -10.09
C ALA A 22 -1.75 14.13 -11.15
N TRP A 23 -0.48 14.44 -10.89
CA TRP A 23 0.61 14.13 -11.80
C TRP A 23 0.94 12.62 -11.91
N MET A 24 0.53 11.80 -10.93
CA MET A 24 0.63 10.33 -10.93
C MET A 24 -0.67 9.61 -11.26
N ASP A 25 -1.72 10.31 -11.62
CA ASP A 25 -3.05 9.73 -11.83
C ASP A 25 -3.18 8.99 -13.18
N GLY A 26 -2.18 9.10 -14.04
CA GLY A 26 -2.12 8.40 -15.32
C GLY A 26 -1.33 7.10 -15.28
N THR A 27 -1.09 6.54 -16.47
CA THR A 27 -0.35 5.29 -16.68
C THR A 27 1.15 5.50 -16.88
N ALA A 28 1.65 6.73 -16.88
CA ALA A 28 3.05 7.02 -17.09
C ALA A 28 3.94 6.35 -16.02
N MET A 29 5.00 5.71 -16.48
CA MET A 29 6.06 5.22 -15.60
C MET A 29 7.10 6.31 -15.43
N PHE A 30 7.39 6.70 -14.19
CA PHE A 30 8.33 7.79 -13.87
C PHE A 30 9.67 7.29 -13.38
N TYR A 31 10.71 8.07 -13.68
CA TYR A 31 12.05 7.92 -13.15
C TYR A 31 12.66 9.27 -12.77
N ARG A 32 13.67 9.26 -11.91
CA ARG A 32 14.50 10.42 -11.56
C ARG A 32 15.97 10.13 -11.76
N LEU A 33 16.69 11.14 -12.17
CA LEU A 33 18.14 11.11 -12.25
C LEU A 33 18.72 11.85 -11.04
N ALA A 34 18.91 11.13 -9.92
CA ALA A 34 19.37 11.75 -8.67
C ALA A 34 20.77 12.39 -8.81
N TYR A 35 21.59 11.87 -9.71
CA TYR A 35 22.93 12.41 -10.01
C TYR A 35 22.93 13.64 -10.93
N GLN A 36 21.78 14.05 -11.48
CA GLN A 36 21.63 15.25 -12.32
C GLN A 36 20.66 16.25 -11.70
N ASN A 37 19.39 15.86 -11.54
CA ASN A 37 18.34 16.68 -10.97
C ASN A 37 17.31 15.79 -10.26
N ALA A 38 17.51 15.58 -8.96
CA ALA A 38 16.66 14.75 -8.14
C ALA A 38 15.23 15.30 -7.93
N ALA A 39 14.98 16.58 -8.27
CA ALA A 39 13.69 17.22 -8.01
C ALA A 39 12.65 16.95 -9.11
N VAL A 40 13.07 16.51 -10.30
CA VAL A 40 12.19 16.40 -11.46
C VAL A 40 11.92 14.95 -11.82
N PRO A 41 10.69 14.45 -11.65
CA PRO A 41 10.27 13.18 -12.22
C PRO A 41 10.12 13.30 -13.74
N LEU A 42 10.63 12.31 -14.46
CA LEU A 42 10.59 12.22 -15.92
C LEU A 42 9.80 10.98 -16.33
N PRO A 43 8.86 11.07 -17.29
CA PRO A 43 8.17 9.89 -17.81
C PRO A 43 9.07 9.12 -18.77
N TYR A 44 9.01 7.80 -18.72
CA TYR A 44 9.57 6.96 -19.80
C TYR A 44 8.80 7.19 -21.10
N ALA A 45 9.51 7.25 -22.22
CA ALA A 45 8.90 7.48 -23.53
C ALA A 45 8.18 6.25 -24.08
N GLU A 46 8.67 5.04 -23.75
CA GLU A 46 8.20 3.78 -24.33
C GLU A 46 7.71 2.76 -23.28
N SER A 47 7.51 3.20 -22.05
CA SER A 47 7.08 2.33 -20.96
C SER A 47 6.01 2.99 -20.13
N GLU A 48 4.91 2.28 -19.96
CA GLU A 48 3.79 2.73 -19.13
C GLU A 48 3.17 1.55 -18.36
N TRP A 49 2.43 1.86 -17.34
CA TRP A 49 1.66 0.88 -16.57
C TRP A 49 0.36 0.54 -17.30
N VAL A 50 -0.17 -0.67 -17.11
CA VAL A 50 -1.47 -1.08 -17.68
C VAL A 50 -2.65 -0.31 -17.09
N MET A 51 -2.47 0.26 -15.90
CA MET A 51 -3.40 1.16 -15.21
C MET A 51 -2.60 2.07 -14.28
N SER A 52 -3.21 3.10 -13.71
CA SER A 52 -2.47 3.98 -12.80
C SER A 52 -1.85 3.21 -11.63
N PRO A 53 -0.69 3.63 -11.12
CA PRO A 53 -0.07 3.00 -9.95
C PRO A 53 -1.00 2.90 -8.73
N ALA A 54 -1.83 3.92 -8.49
CA ALA A 54 -2.82 3.88 -7.41
C ALA A 54 -3.86 2.77 -7.62
N ALA A 55 -4.34 2.56 -8.84
CA ALA A 55 -5.27 1.47 -9.18
C ALA A 55 -4.60 0.08 -9.03
N LEU A 56 -3.35 -0.06 -9.48
CA LEU A 56 -2.56 -1.29 -9.28
C LEU A 56 -2.42 -1.63 -7.80
N LEU A 57 -2.08 -0.64 -6.97
CA LEU A 57 -1.95 -0.83 -5.53
C LEU A 57 -3.28 -1.16 -4.88
N THR A 58 -4.37 -0.49 -5.26
CA THR A 58 -5.72 -0.80 -4.77
C THR A 58 -6.07 -2.26 -5.02
N GLN A 59 -5.87 -2.74 -6.25
CA GLN A 59 -6.12 -4.12 -6.62
C GLN A 59 -5.22 -5.08 -5.81
N ARG A 60 -3.95 -4.74 -5.65
CA ARG A 60 -2.99 -5.55 -4.89
C ARG A 60 -3.37 -5.69 -3.42
N LEU A 61 -3.71 -4.60 -2.76
CA LEU A 61 -4.12 -4.59 -1.35
C LEU A 61 -5.41 -5.39 -1.12
N ARG A 62 -6.39 -5.24 -1.99
CA ARG A 62 -7.65 -6.00 -1.92
C ARG A 62 -7.42 -7.50 -2.15
N SER A 63 -6.59 -7.86 -3.11
CA SER A 63 -6.26 -9.26 -3.38
C SER A 63 -5.51 -9.91 -2.22
N SER A 64 -4.55 -9.21 -1.63
CA SER A 64 -3.81 -9.69 -0.46
C SER A 64 -4.73 -9.95 0.73
N ALA A 65 -5.62 -9.01 1.03
CA ALA A 65 -6.57 -9.13 2.12
C ALA A 65 -7.58 -10.30 1.91
N ALA A 66 -7.95 -10.58 0.65
CA ALA A 66 -8.86 -11.67 0.32
C ALA A 66 -8.21 -13.07 0.48
N VAL A 67 -6.91 -13.19 0.17
CA VAL A 67 -6.17 -14.48 0.26
C VAL A 67 -5.90 -14.87 1.70
N ASN A 68 -5.65 -13.91 2.57
CA ASN A 68 -5.30 -14.17 3.97
C ASN A 68 -6.54 -14.27 4.89
N GLY A 69 -7.71 -14.52 4.31
CA GLY A 69 -9.01 -14.50 4.97
C GLY A 69 -9.27 -15.58 6.05
N ASP A 70 -8.34 -16.49 6.32
CA ASP A 70 -8.43 -17.47 7.43
C ASP A 70 -7.94 -16.88 8.77
N GLY A 71 -8.39 -15.68 9.08
CA GLY A 71 -8.03 -14.95 10.31
C GLY A 71 -7.69 -13.48 10.09
N GLY A 72 -7.76 -13.01 8.84
CA GLY A 72 -7.60 -11.62 8.46
C GLY A 72 -8.91 -10.84 8.40
N ALA A 73 -8.83 -9.53 8.27
CA ALA A 73 -9.99 -8.66 8.12
C ALA A 73 -10.78 -9.01 6.85
N ARG A 74 -12.07 -9.26 7.01
CA ARG A 74 -12.95 -9.56 5.89
C ARG A 74 -13.19 -8.29 5.07
N LEU A 75 -12.87 -8.36 3.79
CA LEU A 75 -13.27 -7.32 2.84
C LEU A 75 -14.78 -7.24 2.72
N VAL A 76 -15.33 -6.06 2.92
CA VAL A 76 -16.74 -5.76 2.70
C VAL A 76 -16.88 -4.62 1.71
N GLY A 77 -18.00 -4.59 1.00
CA GLY A 77 -18.31 -3.51 0.07
C GLY A 77 -18.48 -2.17 0.80
N VAL A 78 -18.24 -1.08 0.08
CA VAL A 78 -18.30 0.30 0.60
C VAL A 78 -19.67 0.69 1.18
N HIS A 79 -20.73 -0.05 0.86
CA HIS A 79 -22.08 0.18 1.38
C HIS A 79 -22.41 -0.62 2.65
N THR A 80 -21.49 -1.47 3.13
CA THR A 80 -21.69 -2.25 4.35
C THR A 80 -21.18 -1.44 5.53
N PRO A 81 -21.90 -1.38 6.68
CA PRO A 81 -21.36 -0.78 7.89
C PRO A 81 -20.06 -1.48 8.26
N ALA A 82 -18.94 -0.79 8.12
CA ALA A 82 -17.62 -1.33 8.39
C ALA A 82 -17.15 -0.93 9.78
N VAL A 83 -16.53 -1.87 10.47
CA VAL A 83 -15.89 -1.62 11.76
C VAL A 83 -14.62 -0.79 11.57
N TYR A 84 -13.89 -1.08 10.50
CA TYR A 84 -12.64 -0.39 10.14
C TYR A 84 -12.64 0.11 8.71
N ARG A 85 -11.96 1.24 8.49
CA ARG A 85 -11.75 1.87 7.20
C ARG A 85 -10.27 2.15 7.00
N LEU A 86 -9.74 1.69 5.88
CA LEU A 86 -8.36 1.94 5.47
C LEU A 86 -8.35 2.91 4.29
N HIS A 87 -7.80 4.09 4.53
CA HIS A 87 -7.51 5.10 3.52
C HIS A 87 -6.01 5.11 3.24
N SER A 88 -5.64 5.16 1.98
CA SER A 88 -4.24 5.16 1.56
C SER A 88 -3.99 6.21 0.50
N GLU A 89 -2.90 6.92 0.63
CA GLU A 89 -2.44 7.94 -0.31
C GLU A 89 -1.03 7.58 -0.81
N LEU A 90 -0.90 7.41 -2.12
CA LEU A 90 0.37 7.17 -2.77
C LEU A 90 1.13 8.48 -2.92
N LEU A 91 2.33 8.55 -2.39
CA LEU A 91 3.17 9.75 -2.39
C LEU A 91 4.32 9.67 -3.38
N GLU A 92 4.89 8.48 -3.57
CA GLU A 92 5.96 8.21 -4.53
C GLU A 92 5.81 6.80 -5.11
N PHE A 93 6.03 6.66 -6.40
CA PHE A 93 6.06 5.38 -7.11
C PHE A 93 6.91 5.54 -8.37
N GLU A 94 8.21 5.43 -8.23
CA GLU A 94 9.15 5.77 -9.28
C GLU A 94 10.48 5.01 -9.17
N GLN A 95 11.22 4.99 -10.27
CA GLN A 95 12.60 4.50 -10.30
C GLN A 95 13.56 5.66 -10.12
N ILE A 96 14.52 5.53 -9.23
CA ILE A 96 15.54 6.54 -8.97
C ILE A 96 16.89 6.00 -9.43
N PHE A 97 17.55 6.73 -10.31
CA PHE A 97 18.90 6.46 -10.74
C PHE A 97 19.90 7.20 -9.88
N ASP A 98 20.67 6.47 -9.09
CA ASP A 98 21.79 6.99 -8.29
C ASP A 98 23.02 7.26 -9.17
N ALA A 99 23.14 6.49 -10.24
CA ALA A 99 24.15 6.58 -11.28
C ALA A 99 23.55 6.05 -12.59
N PRO A 100 24.18 6.30 -13.75
CA PRO A 100 23.67 5.80 -15.03
C PRO A 100 23.46 4.29 -15.11
N ASP A 101 24.24 3.53 -14.33
CA ASP A 101 24.25 2.07 -14.29
C ASP A 101 23.62 1.47 -13.03
N ARG A 102 23.07 2.31 -12.14
CA ARG A 102 22.48 1.87 -10.86
C ARG A 102 21.22 2.61 -10.52
N SER A 103 20.16 1.86 -10.27
CA SER A 103 18.88 2.42 -9.89
C SER A 103 18.14 1.55 -8.88
N HIS A 104 17.13 2.12 -8.24
CA HIS A 104 16.23 1.44 -7.32
C HIS A 104 14.80 1.94 -7.49
N GLY A 105 13.83 1.09 -7.19
CA GLY A 105 12.43 1.49 -7.10
C GLY A 105 12.13 2.05 -5.72
N VAL A 106 11.34 3.12 -5.66
CA VAL A 106 10.84 3.72 -4.41
C VAL A 106 9.32 3.75 -4.43
N LEU A 107 8.73 3.23 -3.36
CA LEU A 107 7.31 3.35 -3.08
C LEU A 107 7.14 4.03 -1.73
N ARG A 108 6.39 5.14 -1.69
CA ARG A 108 5.99 5.80 -0.45
C ARG A 108 4.48 5.92 -0.41
N LEU A 109 3.88 5.40 0.66
CA LEU A 109 2.44 5.41 0.86
C LEU A 109 2.11 5.78 2.30
N ARG A 110 1.18 6.69 2.48
CA ARG A 110 0.59 7.02 3.78
C ARG A 110 -0.72 6.28 3.94
N ALA A 111 -0.86 5.52 5.01
CA ALA A 111 -2.07 4.81 5.36
C ALA A 111 -2.69 5.37 6.64
N THR A 112 -4.01 5.48 6.65
CA THR A 112 -4.81 5.88 7.82
C THR A 112 -5.85 4.81 8.07
N LEU A 113 -5.83 4.24 9.26
CA LEU A 113 -6.80 3.26 9.75
C LEU A 113 -7.69 3.93 10.79
N GLU A 114 -9.00 3.86 10.60
CA GLU A 114 -9.99 4.41 11.53
C GLU A 114 -11.16 3.44 11.73
N GLY A 115 -11.75 3.46 12.91
CA GLY A 115 -12.93 2.67 13.28
C GLY A 115 -12.89 2.23 14.73
N GLU A 116 -14.05 2.08 15.38
CA GLU A 116 -14.23 1.59 16.76
C GLU A 116 -13.24 2.15 17.80
N GLY A 117 -13.01 3.48 17.78
CA GLY A 117 -12.07 4.14 18.70
C GLY A 117 -10.60 4.03 18.32
N VAL A 118 -10.28 3.41 17.18
CA VAL A 118 -8.93 3.41 16.60
C VAL A 118 -8.83 4.53 15.58
N TRP A 119 -7.76 5.30 15.71
CA TRP A 119 -7.24 6.15 14.66
C TRP A 119 -5.72 5.98 14.66
N ALA A 120 -5.17 5.47 13.58
CA ALA A 120 -3.74 5.28 13.43
C ALA A 120 -3.31 5.68 12.02
N GLN A 121 -2.17 6.33 11.91
CA GLN A 121 -1.59 6.73 10.63
C GLN A 121 -0.13 6.31 10.58
N ARG A 122 0.31 5.84 9.43
CA ARG A 122 1.71 5.48 9.17
C ARG A 122 2.08 5.74 7.73
N THR A 123 3.28 6.23 7.52
CA THR A 123 3.90 6.32 6.21
C THR A 123 4.86 5.15 6.03
N PHE A 124 4.66 4.38 4.97
CA PHE A 124 5.52 3.29 4.55
C PHE A 124 6.44 3.80 3.45
N VAL A 125 7.72 3.52 3.60
CA VAL A 125 8.75 3.82 2.59
C VAL A 125 9.48 2.52 2.29
N ILE A 126 9.43 2.08 1.04
CA ILE A 126 10.02 0.82 0.61
C ILE A 126 10.88 1.08 -0.60
N GLU A 127 12.11 0.58 -0.56
CA GLU A 127 13.09 0.69 -1.62
C GLU A 127 13.60 -0.68 -2.00
N ARG A 128 13.78 -0.93 -3.30
CA ARG A 128 14.36 -2.16 -3.84
C ARG A 128 15.30 -1.84 -4.99
N LEU A 129 16.48 -2.44 -4.99
CA LEU A 129 17.41 -2.31 -6.10
C LEU A 129 16.78 -2.86 -7.39
N ALA A 130 16.94 -2.11 -8.47
CA ALA A 130 16.55 -2.59 -9.79
C ALA A 130 17.62 -3.56 -10.31
N PRO A 131 17.24 -4.73 -10.82
CA PRO A 131 18.22 -5.69 -11.34
C PRO A 131 18.93 -5.19 -12.60
N THR A 132 18.31 -4.28 -13.35
CA THR A 132 18.87 -3.63 -14.54
C THR A 132 18.55 -2.14 -14.54
N PRO A 133 19.44 -1.28 -15.07
CA PRO A 133 19.24 0.18 -15.08
C PRO A 133 18.38 0.63 -16.28
N ASN A 134 17.17 0.10 -16.36
CA ASN A 134 16.20 0.41 -17.40
C ASN A 134 14.76 0.26 -16.88
N ALA A 135 13.76 0.53 -17.71
CA ALA A 135 12.37 0.44 -17.32
C ALA A 135 11.99 -0.96 -16.82
N ALA A 136 12.47 -2.04 -17.45
CA ALA A 136 12.19 -3.40 -17.02
C ALA A 136 12.71 -3.69 -15.59
N GLY A 137 13.91 -3.22 -15.28
CA GLY A 137 14.46 -3.30 -13.92
C GLY A 137 13.64 -2.49 -12.91
N GLY A 138 13.18 -1.31 -13.31
CA GLY A 138 12.29 -0.47 -12.51
C GLY A 138 10.95 -1.15 -12.23
N VAL A 139 10.34 -1.79 -13.22
CA VAL A 139 9.10 -2.58 -13.05
C VAL A 139 9.31 -3.69 -12.03
N THR A 140 10.40 -4.44 -12.12
CA THR A 140 10.73 -5.50 -11.18
C THR A 140 10.85 -4.95 -9.76
N ALA A 141 11.63 -3.90 -9.56
CA ALA A 141 11.84 -3.29 -8.26
C ALA A 141 10.54 -2.74 -7.65
N LEU A 142 9.73 -2.03 -8.43
CA LEU A 142 8.45 -1.47 -7.97
C LEU A 142 7.40 -2.55 -7.69
N THR A 143 7.42 -3.66 -8.42
CA THR A 143 6.58 -4.83 -8.13
C THR A 143 6.96 -5.45 -6.80
N GLU A 144 8.24 -5.60 -6.49
CA GLU A 144 8.72 -6.07 -5.20
C GLU A 144 8.36 -5.11 -4.07
N CYS A 145 8.47 -3.79 -4.30
CA CYS A 145 8.02 -2.77 -3.34
C CYS A 145 6.53 -2.92 -3.03
N SER A 146 5.70 -3.15 -4.05
CA SER A 146 4.24 -3.31 -3.90
C SER A 146 3.88 -4.58 -3.12
N ASN A 147 4.59 -5.68 -3.35
CA ASN A 147 4.42 -6.93 -2.61
C ASN A 147 4.77 -6.76 -1.12
N GLU A 148 5.89 -6.10 -0.85
CA GLU A 148 6.33 -5.82 0.52
C GLU A 148 5.38 -4.85 1.23
N LEU A 149 4.88 -3.81 0.54
CA LEU A 149 3.86 -2.91 1.07
C LEU A 149 2.63 -3.67 1.55
N ALA A 150 2.08 -4.57 0.73
CA ALA A 150 0.90 -5.34 1.07
C ALA A 150 1.11 -6.15 2.36
N ARG A 151 2.28 -6.79 2.49
CA ARG A 151 2.66 -7.56 3.69
C ARG A 151 2.80 -6.67 4.94
N LEU A 152 3.49 -5.54 4.83
CA LEU A 152 3.71 -4.61 5.94
C LEU A 152 2.41 -3.94 6.38
N LEU A 153 1.56 -3.56 5.44
CA LEU A 153 0.30 -2.90 5.71
C LEU A 153 -0.67 -3.85 6.42
N GLU A 154 -0.75 -5.11 5.98
CA GLU A 154 -1.54 -6.14 6.63
C GLU A 154 -1.11 -6.36 8.09
N GLY A 155 0.18 -6.51 8.34
CA GLY A 155 0.73 -6.64 9.69
C GLY A 155 0.44 -5.42 10.57
N TRP A 156 0.51 -4.21 10.01
CA TRP A 156 0.20 -2.99 10.72
C TRP A 156 -1.29 -2.85 11.05
N VAL A 157 -2.19 -3.18 10.14
CA VAL A 157 -3.64 -3.20 10.38
C VAL A 157 -3.97 -4.20 11.47
N SER A 158 -3.44 -5.43 11.40
CA SER A 158 -3.66 -6.46 12.41
C SER A 158 -3.16 -6.05 13.79
N ALA A 159 -2.00 -5.42 13.88
CA ALA A 159 -1.43 -4.95 15.15
C ALA A 159 -2.27 -3.83 15.79
N ASN A 160 -2.88 -2.96 15.00
CA ASN A 160 -3.76 -1.89 15.51
C ASN A 160 -5.13 -2.42 15.91
N HIS A 161 -5.63 -3.42 15.21
CA HIS A 161 -6.87 -4.13 15.59
C HIS A 161 -6.74 -4.83 16.94
N SER A 162 -5.63 -5.49 17.20
CA SER A 162 -5.40 -6.26 18.43
C SER A 162 -5.20 -5.40 19.69
N ARG A 163 -5.04 -4.08 19.54
CA ARG A 163 -4.86 -3.14 20.66
C ARG A 163 -6.17 -2.64 21.26
N LEU A 164 -7.31 -3.05 20.74
CA LEU A 164 -8.60 -2.64 21.31
C LEU A 164 -8.84 -3.33 22.66
N PRO A 165 -9.26 -2.58 23.69
CA PRO A 165 -9.80 -3.20 24.89
C PRO A 165 -11.07 -3.97 24.53
N PRO A 166 -11.34 -5.11 25.19
CA PRO A 166 -12.58 -5.85 24.96
C PRO A 166 -13.78 -4.91 25.17
N SER A 167 -14.70 -4.91 24.22
CA SER A 167 -15.91 -4.07 24.27
C SER A 167 -16.62 -4.25 25.60
N VAL A 168 -16.75 -3.17 26.36
CA VAL A 168 -17.60 -3.12 27.54
C VAL A 168 -19.04 -3.33 27.06
N LYS A 169 -19.60 -4.51 27.30
CA LYS A 169 -21.03 -4.75 27.12
C LYS A 169 -21.77 -3.75 28.00
N ARG A 170 -22.42 -2.78 27.39
CA ARG A 170 -23.42 -1.98 28.10
C ARG A 170 -24.62 -2.89 28.35
N ASN A 171 -24.89 -3.11 29.62
CA ASN A 171 -26.17 -3.66 30.09
C ASN A 171 -27.28 -2.69 29.77
#